data_1cb1f7bd44dc66d9b77cc6bbbcc52397
#
_entry.id   1cb1f7bd44dc66d9b77cc6bbbcc52397
#
_cell.length_a   1.000
_cell.length_b   1.000
_cell.length_c   1.000
_cell.angle_alpha   90.00
_cell.angle_beta   90.00
_cell.angle_gamma   90.00
#
_symmetry.space_group_name_H-M   'P 1'
#
loop_
_entity.id
_entity.type
_entity.pdbx_description
1 polymer ?
#
loop_
_entity_poly.entity_id
_entity_poly.type
_entity_poly.pdbx_seq_one_letter_code
_entity_poly.pdbx_strand_id
1 'polypeptide(L)'
;MVDDDAALLRIVREALTSCLRCEVDTSPKPEYAFELALKKTYDLFIFDFQMPMIDGAMLFFLIGKVYNNIEPVRNVPPLLLVSGKAEEERAQELLKEPGVAGLVAKPFAMNRLLEKIKECVPGIESLESPRR
;
A
#
# COMPACT_ATOMS: atom_id res chain seq x y z
N MET A 1 -3.26 1.70 -3.58
CA MET A 1 -2.45 0.49 -3.86
C MET A 1 -1.84 0.57 -5.24
N VAL A 2 -0.58 0.20 -5.35
CA VAL A 2 0.15 0.21 -6.62
C VAL A 2 0.68 -1.20 -6.90
N ASP A 3 0.37 -1.71 -8.08
CA ASP A 3 0.77 -3.05 -8.52
C ASP A 3 0.55 -3.10 -10.03
N ASP A 4 1.51 -3.65 -10.76
CA ASP A 4 1.38 -3.72 -12.22
C ASP A 4 0.36 -4.77 -12.71
N ASP A 5 -0.18 -5.56 -11.79
CA ASP A 5 -1.26 -6.50 -12.10
C ASP A 5 -2.62 -5.83 -11.90
N ALA A 6 -3.20 -5.33 -12.99
CA ALA A 6 -4.47 -4.60 -12.94
C ALA A 6 -5.63 -5.47 -12.44
N ALA A 7 -5.62 -6.77 -12.74
CA ALA A 7 -6.66 -7.68 -12.26
C ALA A 7 -6.59 -7.82 -10.74
N LEU A 8 -5.39 -7.94 -10.20
CA LEU A 8 -5.21 -8.01 -8.74
C LEU A 8 -5.69 -6.72 -8.08
N LEU A 9 -5.37 -5.57 -8.65
CA LEU A 9 -5.82 -4.28 -8.11
C LEU A 9 -7.34 -4.22 -8.01
N ARG A 10 -8.04 -4.70 -9.04
CA ARG A 10 -9.51 -4.69 -9.03
C ARG A 10 -10.05 -5.59 -7.94
N ILE A 11 -9.51 -6.80 -7.81
CA ILE A 11 -9.95 -7.76 -6.81
C ILE A 11 -9.73 -7.21 -5.40
N VAL A 12 -8.56 -6.65 -5.17
CA VAL A 12 -8.22 -6.08 -3.86
C VAL A 12 -9.13 -4.90 -3.53
N ARG A 13 -9.33 -4.01 -4.49
CA ARG A 13 -10.19 -2.84 -4.27
C ARG A 13 -11.59 -3.26 -3.88
N GLU A 14 -12.19 -4.22 -4.61
CA GLU A 14 -13.52 -4.72 -4.31
C GLU A 14 -13.60 -5.35 -2.92
N ALA A 15 -12.59 -6.15 -2.58
CA ALA A 15 -12.56 -6.80 -1.27
C ALA A 15 -12.43 -5.79 -0.13
N LEU A 16 -11.53 -4.82 -0.27
CA LEU A 16 -11.29 -3.84 0.77
C LEU A 16 -12.50 -2.94 0.99
N THR A 17 -13.11 -2.47 -0.09
CA THR A 17 -14.27 -1.59 0.03
C THR A 17 -15.52 -2.31 0.52
N SER A 18 -15.57 -3.65 0.36
CA SER A 18 -16.66 -4.46 0.89
C SER A 18 -16.48 -4.80 2.37
N CYS A 19 -15.24 -4.89 2.83
CA CYS A 19 -14.93 -5.37 4.18
C CYS A 19 -14.56 -4.27 5.17
N LEU A 20 -14.09 -3.14 4.67
CA LEU A 20 -13.60 -2.04 5.51
C LEU A 20 -14.26 -0.74 5.08
N ARG A 21 -14.42 0.15 6.04
CA ARG A 21 -14.90 1.51 5.75
C ARG A 21 -13.72 2.32 5.24
N CYS A 22 -13.49 2.30 3.95
CA CYS A 22 -12.36 2.99 3.36
C CYS A 22 -12.61 3.29 1.88
N GLU A 23 -11.83 4.23 1.37
CA GLU A 23 -11.74 4.47 -0.08
C GLU A 23 -10.41 3.93 -0.55
N VAL A 24 -10.38 3.32 -1.70
CA VAL A 24 -9.17 2.73 -2.26
C VAL A 24 -8.91 3.29 -3.63
N ASP A 25 -7.78 3.97 -3.79
CA ASP A 25 -7.29 4.37 -5.11
C ASP A 25 -6.26 3.34 -5.54
N THR A 26 -6.28 2.98 -6.80
CA THR A 26 -5.35 2.00 -7.35
C THR A 26 -4.63 2.55 -8.55
N SER A 27 -3.41 2.09 -8.79
CA SER A 27 -2.66 2.47 -9.98
C SER A 27 -1.79 1.30 -10.43
N PRO A 28 -1.82 0.96 -11.72
CA PRO A 28 -0.91 -0.05 -12.26
C PRO A 28 0.46 0.52 -12.61
N LYS A 29 0.65 1.83 -12.44
CA LYS A 29 1.92 2.49 -12.79
C LYS A 29 2.41 3.37 -11.66
N PRO A 30 3.71 3.29 -11.31
CA PRO A 30 4.26 4.12 -10.23
C PRO A 30 4.16 5.61 -10.50
N GLU A 31 4.26 6.05 -11.74
CA GLU A 31 4.16 7.48 -12.08
C GLU A 31 2.82 8.06 -11.69
N TYR A 32 1.75 7.34 -12.01
CA TYR A 32 0.40 7.80 -11.66
C TYR A 32 0.17 7.76 -10.15
N ALA A 33 0.72 6.73 -9.50
CA ALA A 33 0.64 6.65 -8.05
C ALA A 33 1.34 7.85 -7.39
N PHE A 34 2.48 8.25 -7.93
CA PHE A 34 3.20 9.42 -7.44
C PHE A 34 2.33 10.68 -7.56
N GLU A 35 1.67 10.87 -8.70
CA GLU A 35 0.76 11.99 -8.88
C GLU A 35 -0.40 11.97 -7.88
N LEU A 36 -1.00 10.81 -7.66
CA LEU A 36 -2.08 10.67 -6.69
C LEU A 36 -1.60 11.01 -5.28
N ALA A 37 -0.40 10.57 -4.92
CA ALA A 37 0.16 10.84 -3.60
C ALA A 37 0.37 12.34 -3.37
N LEU A 38 0.65 13.09 -4.43
CA LEU A 38 0.80 14.54 -4.33
C LEU A 38 -0.53 15.27 -4.24
N LYS A 39 -1.57 14.73 -4.87
CA LYS A 39 -2.87 15.38 -4.95
C LYS A 39 -3.80 15.07 -3.78
N LYS A 40 -3.65 13.90 -3.18
CA LYS A 40 -4.57 13.42 -2.15
C LYS A 40 -3.79 13.02 -0.90
N THR A 41 -4.51 12.93 0.21
CA THR A 41 -3.96 12.45 1.48
C THR A 41 -4.42 11.01 1.69
N TYR A 42 -3.51 10.15 2.08
CA TYR A 42 -3.80 8.75 2.32
C TYR A 42 -3.42 8.36 3.74
N ASP A 43 -4.07 7.33 4.27
CA ASP A 43 -3.76 6.79 5.59
C ASP A 43 -2.82 5.58 5.50
N LEU A 44 -2.68 5.02 4.32
CA LEU A 44 -1.84 3.84 4.09
C LEU A 44 -1.46 3.74 2.63
N PHE A 45 -0.20 3.42 2.39
CA PHE A 45 0.29 3.03 1.06
C PHE A 45 0.46 1.51 1.03
N ILE A 46 -0.03 0.89 -0.04
CA ILE A 46 0.22 -0.53 -0.30
C ILE A 46 0.89 -0.62 -1.66
N PHE A 47 2.17 -0.92 -1.67
CA PHE A 47 2.97 -0.96 -2.90
C PHE A 47 3.54 -2.34 -3.14
N ASP A 48 3.40 -2.82 -4.37
CA ASP A 48 4.13 -3.99 -4.82
C ASP A 48 5.61 -3.64 -4.84
N PHE A 49 6.46 -4.52 -4.35
CA PHE A 49 7.88 -4.26 -4.32
C PHE A 49 8.47 -4.22 -5.73
N GLN A 50 8.16 -5.21 -6.54
CA GLN A 50 8.73 -5.30 -7.88
C GLN A 50 7.78 -4.74 -8.93
N MET A 51 8.17 -3.61 -9.51
CA MET A 51 7.43 -2.94 -10.59
C MET A 51 8.39 -2.51 -11.69
N PRO A 52 7.90 -2.32 -12.92
CA PRO A 52 8.76 -1.78 -13.98
C PRO A 52 9.29 -0.40 -13.62
N MET A 53 10.53 -0.14 -13.94
CA MET A 53 11.23 1.14 -13.81
C MET A 53 11.62 1.52 -12.39
N ILE A 54 10.77 1.31 -11.39
CA ILE A 54 11.05 1.70 -10.02
C ILE A 54 10.37 0.71 -9.08
N ASP A 55 11.06 0.26 -8.04
CA ASP A 55 10.44 -0.64 -7.07
C ASP A 55 9.60 0.15 -6.05
N GLY A 56 8.76 -0.59 -5.29
CA GLY A 56 7.85 0.01 -4.34
C GLY A 56 8.54 0.77 -3.22
N ALA A 57 9.70 0.30 -2.77
CA ALA A 57 10.45 0.98 -1.72
C ALA A 57 11.01 2.31 -2.24
N MET A 58 11.53 2.31 -3.45
CA MET A 58 12.05 3.53 -4.06
C MET A 58 10.94 4.56 -4.26
N LEU A 59 9.77 4.11 -4.72
CA LEU A 59 8.61 5.00 -4.86
C LEU A 59 8.25 5.64 -3.52
N PHE A 60 8.23 4.84 -2.47
CA PHE A 60 7.91 5.31 -1.13
C PHE A 60 8.92 6.37 -0.66
N PHE A 61 10.20 6.12 -0.85
CA PHE A 61 11.23 7.06 -0.43
C PHE A 61 11.19 8.36 -1.23
N LEU A 62 10.87 8.29 -2.52
CA LEU A 62 10.71 9.49 -3.35
C LEU A 62 9.53 10.33 -2.89
N ILE A 63 8.40 9.70 -2.58
CA ILE A 63 7.24 10.42 -2.05
C ILE A 63 7.61 11.09 -0.73
N GLY A 64 8.31 10.38 0.14
CA GLY A 64 8.75 10.93 1.42
C GLY A 64 9.64 12.16 1.25
N LYS A 65 10.54 12.12 0.28
CA LYS A 65 11.39 13.26 -0.02
C LYS A 65 10.59 14.48 -0.44
N VAL A 66 9.61 14.28 -1.32
CA VAL A 66 8.78 15.39 -1.75
C VAL A 66 7.97 15.94 -0.59
N TYR A 67 7.37 15.06 0.22
CA TYR A 67 6.57 15.48 1.38
C TYR A 67 7.37 16.31 2.38
N ASN A 68 8.65 16.00 2.55
CA ASN A 68 9.51 16.74 3.47
C ASN A 68 9.97 18.09 2.92
N ASN A 69 9.82 18.30 1.61
CA ASN A 69 10.34 19.51 0.96
C ASN A 69 9.26 20.42 0.39
N ILE A 70 7.99 20.18 0.70
CA ILE A 70 6.89 21.06 0.31
C ILE A 70 6.41 21.85 1.53
N GLU A 71 5.69 22.94 1.28
CA GLU A 71 5.11 23.78 2.32
C GLU A 71 3.59 23.69 2.27
N PRO A 72 2.92 23.31 3.36
CA PRO A 72 3.52 22.78 4.61
C PRO A 72 4.05 21.37 4.42
N VAL A 73 4.97 20.99 5.30
CA VAL A 73 5.50 19.61 5.30
C VAL A 73 4.38 18.62 5.56
N ARG A 74 4.36 17.52 4.82
CA ARG A 74 3.36 16.47 4.96
C ARG A 74 3.98 15.23 5.58
N ASN A 75 3.21 14.56 6.42
CA ASN A 75 3.60 13.28 7.00
C ASN A 75 3.35 12.16 6.00
N VAL A 76 4.32 11.25 5.88
CA VAL A 76 4.18 10.09 4.99
C VAL A 76 3.35 9.03 5.72
N PRO A 77 2.32 8.47 5.09
CA PRO A 77 1.59 7.37 5.70
C PRO A 77 2.46 6.12 5.76
N PRO A 78 2.10 5.15 6.62
CA PRO A 78 2.84 3.89 6.67
C PRO A 78 2.76 3.14 5.35
N LEU A 79 3.81 2.37 5.06
CA LEU A 79 3.88 1.55 3.85
C LEU A 79 3.70 0.08 4.20
N LEU A 80 2.79 -0.57 3.50
CA LEU A 80 2.66 -2.01 3.50
C LEU A 80 3.20 -2.52 2.17
N LEU A 81 4.29 -3.26 2.21
CA LEU A 81 4.90 -3.81 1.01
C LEU A 81 4.28 -5.15 0.66
N VAL A 82 4.14 -5.41 -0.63
CA VAL A 82 3.72 -6.71 -1.14
C VAL A 82 4.84 -7.24 -2.00
N SER A 83 5.31 -8.46 -1.75
CA SER A 83 6.46 -8.98 -2.47
C SER A 83 6.29 -10.44 -2.86
N GLY A 84 6.90 -10.82 -3.98
CA GLY A 84 6.99 -12.20 -4.39
C GLY A 84 8.20 -12.89 -3.76
N LYS A 85 8.35 -14.18 -4.02
CA LYS A 85 9.43 -14.98 -3.44
C LYS A 85 10.82 -14.50 -3.85
N ALA A 86 10.95 -14.02 -5.07
CA ALA A 86 12.26 -13.62 -5.60
C ALA A 86 12.87 -12.44 -4.85
N GLU A 87 12.03 -11.59 -4.25
CA GLU A 87 12.46 -10.36 -3.57
C GLU A 87 12.35 -10.45 -2.06
N GLU A 88 12.05 -11.62 -1.52
CA GLU A 88 11.71 -11.76 -0.10
C GLU A 88 12.81 -11.26 0.84
N GLU A 89 14.07 -11.59 0.54
CA GLU A 89 15.17 -11.14 1.39
C GLU A 89 15.31 -9.63 1.45
N ARG A 90 15.23 -8.98 0.29
CA ARG A 90 15.29 -7.53 0.24
C ARG A 90 14.11 -6.88 0.93
N ALA A 91 12.92 -7.43 0.73
CA ALA A 91 11.72 -6.94 1.38
C ALA A 91 11.80 -7.06 2.89
N GLN A 92 12.34 -8.18 3.40
CA GLN A 92 12.53 -8.36 4.83
C GLN A 92 13.49 -7.32 5.42
N GLU A 93 14.54 -6.98 4.69
CA GLU A 93 15.46 -5.93 5.14
C GLU A 93 14.78 -4.58 5.21
N LEU A 94 13.86 -4.31 4.28
CA LEU A 94 13.14 -3.04 4.25
C LEU A 94 12.20 -2.87 5.44
N LEU A 95 11.79 -3.96 6.09
CA LEU A 95 10.98 -3.84 7.30
C LEU A 95 11.69 -3.10 8.43
N LYS A 96 13.01 -3.00 8.36
CA LYS A 96 13.80 -2.25 9.34
C LYS A 96 13.76 -0.74 9.10
N GLU A 97 13.34 -0.31 7.92
CA GLU A 97 13.30 1.09 7.58
C GLU A 97 12.12 1.78 8.24
N PRO A 98 12.30 3.00 8.77
CA PRO A 98 11.19 3.76 9.33
C PRO A 98 10.09 3.97 8.29
N GLY A 99 8.86 3.78 8.70
CA GLY A 99 7.72 3.98 7.82
C GLY A 99 7.27 2.72 7.08
N VAL A 100 8.10 1.69 7.00
CA VAL A 100 7.68 0.40 6.43
C VAL A 100 7.01 -0.40 7.54
N ALA A 101 5.68 -0.45 7.50
CA ALA A 101 4.89 -0.99 8.60
C ALA A 101 4.65 -2.49 8.51
N GLY A 102 4.79 -3.08 7.34
CA GLY A 102 4.56 -4.51 7.20
C GLY A 102 4.88 -5.03 5.82
N LEU A 103 4.76 -6.34 5.69
CA LEU A 103 5.07 -7.07 4.47
C LEU A 103 4.05 -8.18 4.27
N VAL A 104 3.54 -8.30 3.06
CA VAL A 104 2.64 -9.39 2.67
C VAL A 104 3.27 -10.10 1.48
N ALA A 105 3.44 -11.41 1.58
CA ALA A 105 4.04 -12.20 0.52
C ALA A 105 2.99 -12.63 -0.50
N LYS A 106 3.34 -12.59 -1.78
CA LYS A 106 2.51 -13.13 -2.85
C LYS A 106 2.80 -14.60 -3.07
N PRO A 107 1.82 -15.44 -3.34
CA PRO A 107 0.39 -15.12 -3.32
C PRO A 107 -0.13 -15.01 -1.90
N PHE A 108 -1.12 -14.17 -1.69
CA PHE A 108 -1.69 -13.99 -0.35
C PHE A 108 -3.19 -14.27 -0.36
N ALA A 109 -3.69 -14.71 0.79
CA ALA A 109 -5.12 -14.78 1.01
C ALA A 109 -5.64 -13.39 1.37
N MET A 110 -6.84 -13.05 0.93
CA MET A 110 -7.39 -11.71 1.14
C MET A 110 -7.51 -11.38 2.63
N ASN A 111 -7.88 -12.37 3.47
CA ASN A 111 -7.98 -12.11 4.90
C ASN A 111 -6.62 -11.76 5.52
N ARG A 112 -5.53 -12.28 4.99
CA ARG A 112 -4.19 -11.92 5.45
C ARG A 112 -3.89 -10.45 5.17
N LEU A 113 -4.24 -9.99 3.97
CA LEU A 113 -4.07 -8.59 3.61
C LEU A 113 -4.93 -7.69 4.51
N LEU A 114 -6.17 -8.09 4.75
CA LEU A 114 -7.09 -7.34 5.62
C LEU A 114 -6.52 -7.21 7.04
N GLU A 115 -5.97 -8.30 7.58
CA GLU A 115 -5.35 -8.27 8.90
C GLU A 115 -4.20 -7.29 8.97
N LYS A 116 -3.35 -7.30 7.96
CA LYS A 116 -2.20 -6.40 7.90
C LYS A 116 -2.63 -4.95 7.79
N ILE A 117 -3.67 -4.68 7.02
CA ILE A 117 -4.20 -3.32 6.89
C ILE A 117 -4.71 -2.83 8.24
N LYS A 118 -5.42 -3.68 8.97
CA LYS A 118 -5.92 -3.31 10.28
C LYS A 118 -4.80 -3.02 11.28
N GLU A 119 -3.69 -3.74 11.17
CA GLU A 119 -2.51 -3.48 12.00
C GLU A 119 -1.88 -2.13 11.67
N CYS A 120 -1.84 -1.77 10.38
CA CYS A 120 -1.22 -0.52 9.92
C CYS A 120 -2.12 0.69 10.17
N VAL A 121 -3.43 0.50 10.19
CA VAL A 121 -4.42 1.57 10.39
C VAL A 121 -5.36 1.14 11.52
N PRO A 122 -4.92 1.26 12.77
CA PRO A 122 -5.69 0.70 13.90
C PRO A 122 -7.10 1.26 14.06
N GLY A 123 -7.36 2.46 13.57
CA GLY A 123 -8.69 3.07 13.67
C GLY A 123 -9.65 2.69 12.56
N ILE A 124 -9.23 1.86 11.61
CA ILE A 124 -10.10 1.54 10.49
C ILE A 124 -11.25 0.64 10.93
N GLU A 125 -12.47 0.98 10.48
CA GLU A 125 -13.67 0.25 10.86
C GLU A 125 -13.95 -0.88 9.88
N SER A 126 -14.32 -2.04 10.43
CA SER A 126 -14.82 -3.15 9.61
C SER A 126 -16.28 -2.90 9.30
N LEU A 127 -16.68 -3.21 8.08
CA LEU A 127 -18.07 -3.16 7.69
C LEU A 127 -18.72 -4.49 8.09
N GLU A 128 -19.89 -4.40 8.72
CA GLU A 128 -20.62 -5.61 9.09
C GLU A 128 -21.23 -6.22 7.84
N SER A 129 -21.08 -7.54 7.73
CA SER A 129 -21.76 -8.25 6.66
C SER A 129 -23.26 -8.25 6.92
N PRO A 130 -24.09 -8.12 5.88
CA PRO A 130 -25.53 -8.26 6.05
C PRO A 130 -25.88 -9.62 6.66
N ARG A 131 -26.80 -9.63 7.60
CA ARG A 131 -27.27 -10.90 8.18
C ARG A 131 -28.18 -11.59 7.20
N ARG A 132 -28.06 -12.88 7.15
CA ARG A 132 -28.91 -13.71 6.29
C ARG A 132 -30.02 -14.31 7.07
#